data_14a3c2ba96060ce5baf99d3f368d4bd0
#
_entry.id   14a3c2ba96060ce5baf99d3f368d4bd0
#
_cell.length_a   1.000
_cell.length_b   1.000
_cell.length_c   1.000
_cell.angle_alpha   90.00
_cell.angle_beta   90.00
_cell.angle_gamma   90.00
#
_symmetry.space_group_name_H-M   'P 1'
#
loop_
_entity.id
_entity.type
_entity.pdbx_description
1 polymer ?
#
loop_
_entity_poly.entity_id
_entity_poly.type
_entity_poly.pdbx_seq_one_letter_code
_entity_poly.pdbx_strand_id
1 'polypeptide(L)'
;GFEPGWQSSSYSCSYVWDRERFPNYKEVVGYLKDNGFHINLWEHAFIHATSPIYQKMFDLSGDYEVWEGLVPDFSMDEAQEIFAKYHRENFVDLGIDGFKLDECDDSDFVSDWSFPDCAKFPGGMDGEQYHQMFGILYMQAIMRALGDHKTLSEVRNAGALAASYPFVLYSD
;
A
#
# COMPACT_ATOMS: atom_id res chain seq x y z
N GLY A 1 8.70 -11.96 -5.30
CA GLY A 1 8.38 -10.57 -4.96
C GLY A 1 9.46 -9.61 -5.40
N PHE A 2 9.07 -8.40 -5.68
CA PHE A 2 9.99 -7.27 -5.76
C PHE A 2 9.91 -6.52 -4.43
N GLU A 3 11.01 -6.51 -3.68
CA GLU A 3 11.12 -5.83 -2.38
C GLU A 3 11.33 -4.30 -2.56
N PRO A 4 11.44 -3.47 -1.51
CA PRO A 4 11.38 -1.99 -1.56
C PRO A 4 12.09 -1.32 -2.73
N GLY A 5 13.21 -1.85 -3.17
CA GLY A 5 14.05 -1.28 -4.23
C GLY A 5 13.45 -1.23 -5.63
N TRP A 6 12.23 -1.69 -5.86
CA TRP A 6 11.55 -1.50 -7.13
C TRP A 6 11.07 -0.06 -7.33
N GLN A 7 10.83 0.66 -6.22
CA GLN A 7 10.32 2.03 -6.20
C GLN A 7 11.43 3.07 -6.21
N SER A 8 11.15 4.23 -6.77
CA SER A 8 12.04 5.40 -6.76
C SER A 8 12.19 6.05 -5.37
N SER A 9 11.19 5.88 -4.49
CA SER A 9 11.27 6.10 -3.05
C SER A 9 10.47 5.00 -2.36
N SER A 10 11.03 4.43 -1.28
CA SER A 10 10.44 3.28 -0.59
C SER A 10 9.94 3.63 0.82
N TYR A 11 10.60 4.56 1.49
CA TYR A 11 10.25 5.07 2.82
C TYR A 11 10.20 6.62 2.77
N SER A 12 9.02 7.21 2.50
CA SER A 12 7.72 6.59 2.16
C SER A 12 7.63 6.15 0.69
N CYS A 13 6.50 5.50 0.32
CA CYS A 13 6.32 4.90 -1.00
C CYS A 13 5.95 5.91 -2.08
N SER A 14 6.71 5.92 -3.17
CA SER A 14 6.38 6.71 -4.37
C SER A 14 5.36 6.01 -5.27
N TYR A 15 5.27 4.69 -5.23
CA TYR A 15 4.53 3.84 -6.17
C TYR A 15 4.94 4.08 -7.64
N VAL A 16 6.20 4.40 -7.85
CA VAL A 16 6.79 4.63 -9.18
C VAL A 16 8.01 3.75 -9.35
N TRP A 17 8.08 3.02 -10.44
CA TRP A 17 9.25 2.21 -10.76
C TRP A 17 10.54 3.06 -10.81
N ASP A 18 11.56 2.60 -10.11
CA ASP A 18 12.90 3.18 -10.20
C ASP A 18 13.48 2.93 -11.62
N ARG A 19 13.56 3.99 -12.39
CA ARG A 19 13.98 3.92 -13.80
C ARG A 19 15.48 3.73 -13.98
N GLU A 20 16.28 3.97 -12.95
CA GLU A 20 17.70 3.69 -12.98
C GLU A 20 17.95 2.19 -12.80
N ARG A 21 17.21 1.55 -11.86
CA ARG A 21 17.31 0.11 -11.61
C ARG A 21 16.51 -0.73 -12.60
N PHE A 22 15.36 -0.24 -13.02
CA PHE A 22 14.43 -0.94 -13.91
C PHE A 22 14.04 -0.08 -15.11
N PRO A 23 14.99 0.29 -16.00
CA PRO A 23 14.71 1.14 -17.16
C PRO A 23 13.64 0.52 -18.08
N ASN A 24 13.62 -0.80 -18.19
CA ASN A 24 12.72 -1.59 -19.02
C ASN A 24 11.74 -2.44 -18.21
N TYR A 25 11.20 -1.91 -17.08
CA TYR A 25 10.36 -2.70 -16.18
C TYR A 25 9.18 -3.40 -16.87
N LYS A 26 8.58 -2.81 -17.91
CA LYS A 26 7.48 -3.42 -18.67
C LYS A 26 7.92 -4.69 -19.40
N GLU A 27 9.11 -4.68 -19.97
CA GLU A 27 9.70 -5.84 -20.62
C GLU A 27 10.05 -6.94 -19.61
N VAL A 28 10.57 -6.55 -18.44
CA VAL A 28 10.85 -7.47 -17.33
C VAL A 28 9.57 -8.15 -16.84
N VAL A 29 8.52 -7.37 -16.60
CA VAL A 29 7.21 -7.92 -16.20
C VAL A 29 6.67 -8.86 -17.28
N GLY A 30 6.66 -8.45 -18.55
CA GLY A 30 6.22 -9.28 -19.67
C GLY A 30 7.00 -10.59 -19.74
N TYR A 31 8.33 -10.53 -19.69
CA TYR A 31 9.18 -11.72 -19.70
C TYR A 31 8.86 -12.70 -18.55
N LEU A 32 8.68 -12.19 -17.34
CA LEU A 32 8.33 -13.04 -16.20
C LEU A 32 6.96 -13.68 -16.38
N LYS A 33 5.97 -12.95 -16.84
CA LYS A 33 4.62 -13.49 -17.14
C LYS A 33 4.65 -14.56 -18.22
N ASP A 34 5.37 -14.33 -19.30
CA ASP A 34 5.52 -15.28 -20.42
C ASP A 34 6.21 -16.59 -19.98
N ASN A 35 7.01 -16.53 -18.91
CA ASN A 35 7.66 -17.70 -18.29
C ASN A 35 6.88 -18.29 -17.10
N GLY A 36 5.63 -17.89 -16.90
CA GLY A 36 4.72 -18.47 -15.90
C GLY A 36 4.96 -18.00 -14.46
N PHE A 37 5.69 -16.90 -14.25
CA PHE A 37 5.87 -16.33 -12.93
C PHE A 37 4.66 -15.49 -12.52
N HIS A 38 4.30 -15.58 -11.24
CA HIS A 38 3.43 -14.62 -10.57
C HIS A 38 4.28 -13.55 -9.91
N ILE A 39 3.84 -12.30 -10.01
CA ILE A 39 4.63 -11.15 -9.58
C ILE A 39 3.93 -10.43 -8.44
N ASN A 40 4.67 -10.21 -7.36
CA ASN A 40 4.22 -9.49 -6.18
C ASN A 40 5.12 -8.27 -5.94
N LEU A 41 4.53 -7.12 -5.62
CA LEU A 41 5.26 -5.88 -5.30
C LEU A 41 5.14 -5.57 -3.81
N TRP A 42 6.26 -5.31 -3.16
CA TRP A 42 6.29 -4.79 -1.80
C TRP A 42 5.88 -3.32 -1.77
N GLU A 43 5.07 -2.95 -0.81
CA GLU A 43 4.73 -1.58 -0.53
C GLU A 43 4.18 -1.42 0.90
N HIS A 44 4.13 -0.19 1.38
CA HIS A 44 3.33 0.23 2.51
C HIS A 44 2.45 1.41 2.12
N ALA A 45 1.50 1.78 2.96
CA ALA A 45 0.47 2.76 2.60
C ALA A 45 0.90 4.22 2.70
N PHE A 46 2.06 4.54 3.29
CA PHE A 46 2.49 5.93 3.48
C PHE A 46 2.99 6.52 2.17
N ILE A 47 2.38 7.65 1.74
CA ILE A 47 2.49 8.18 0.38
C ILE A 47 3.55 9.27 0.31
N HIS A 48 4.65 9.00 -0.39
CA HIS A 48 5.75 9.96 -0.58
C HIS A 48 5.32 11.16 -1.45
N ALA A 49 5.91 12.33 -1.19
CA ALA A 49 5.61 13.58 -1.91
C ALA A 49 5.83 13.51 -3.44
N THR A 50 6.66 12.60 -3.92
CA THR A 50 6.87 12.38 -5.37
C THR A 50 5.86 11.41 -6.00
N SER A 51 4.94 10.84 -5.22
CA SER A 51 3.91 9.96 -5.73
C SER A 51 2.91 10.71 -6.61
N PRO A 52 2.50 10.15 -7.77
CA PRO A 52 1.49 10.77 -8.63
C PRO A 52 0.11 10.97 -7.96
N ILE A 53 -0.16 10.27 -6.86
CA ILE A 53 -1.42 10.41 -6.11
C ILE A 53 -1.30 11.35 -4.91
N TYR A 54 -0.09 11.81 -4.55
CA TYR A 54 0.15 12.60 -3.33
C TYR A 54 -0.81 13.79 -3.22
N GLN A 55 -0.89 14.63 -4.25
CA GLN A 55 -1.71 15.84 -4.21
C GLN A 55 -3.21 15.55 -4.07
N LYS A 56 -3.67 14.42 -4.62
CA LYS A 56 -5.08 14.00 -4.52
C LYS A 56 -5.42 13.43 -3.15
N MET A 57 -4.42 12.86 -2.47
CA MET A 57 -4.57 12.22 -1.17
C MET A 57 -4.33 13.19 0.00
N PHE A 58 -3.84 14.41 -0.27
CA PHE A 58 -3.42 15.35 0.77
C PHE A 58 -4.56 15.67 1.76
N ASP A 59 -5.73 16.07 1.25
CA ASP A 59 -6.90 16.40 2.09
C ASP A 59 -7.65 15.13 2.59
N LEU A 60 -7.26 13.94 2.11
CA LEU A 60 -7.82 12.64 2.46
C LEU A 60 -6.87 11.82 3.35
N SER A 61 -5.96 12.48 4.05
CA SER A 61 -4.96 11.88 4.90
C SER A 61 -4.99 12.47 6.30
N GLY A 62 -4.48 11.73 7.27
CA GLY A 62 -4.34 12.19 8.64
C GLY A 62 -3.39 13.39 8.76
N ASP A 63 -3.43 14.04 9.92
CA ASP A 63 -2.63 15.23 10.25
C ASP A 63 -1.20 14.91 10.71
N TYR A 64 -0.76 13.67 10.52
CA TYR A 64 0.59 13.20 10.85
C TYR A 64 1.23 12.51 9.64
N GLU A 65 2.53 12.66 9.49
CA GLU A 65 3.33 12.03 8.44
C GLU A 65 4.23 10.93 9.01
N VAL A 66 4.36 9.83 8.28
CA VAL A 66 5.30 8.75 8.59
C VAL A 66 6.34 8.69 7.48
N TRP A 67 7.63 8.78 7.82
CA TRP A 67 8.73 8.89 6.86
C TRP A 67 8.51 9.99 5.80
N GLU A 68 8.06 11.16 6.26
CA GLU A 68 7.73 12.30 5.40
C GLU A 68 6.64 11.96 4.35
N GLY A 69 5.81 10.96 4.62
CA GLY A 69 4.72 10.52 3.76
C GLY A 69 3.36 10.66 4.41
N LEU A 70 2.36 10.97 3.60
CA LEU A 70 0.97 11.04 4.05
C LEU A 70 0.49 9.70 4.56
N VAL A 71 -0.29 9.71 5.64
CA VAL A 71 -1.03 8.55 6.13
C VAL A 71 -2.46 8.62 5.60
N PRO A 72 -2.80 7.87 4.53
CA PRO A 72 -4.11 7.98 3.90
C PRO A 72 -5.24 7.51 4.83
N ASP A 73 -6.35 8.21 4.83
CA ASP A 73 -7.56 7.79 5.54
C ASP A 73 -8.41 6.85 4.67
N PHE A 74 -8.09 5.58 4.71
CA PHE A 74 -8.84 4.57 3.97
C PHE A 74 -10.22 4.25 4.56
N SER A 75 -10.65 4.91 5.64
CA SER A 75 -12.06 4.88 6.04
C SER A 75 -12.95 5.67 5.09
N MET A 76 -12.35 6.58 4.31
CA MET A 76 -13.01 7.35 3.29
C MET A 76 -13.03 6.62 1.94
N ASP A 77 -14.20 6.47 1.37
CA ASP A 77 -14.40 5.79 0.08
C ASP A 77 -13.59 6.44 -1.06
N GLU A 78 -13.51 7.76 -1.06
CA GLU A 78 -12.74 8.53 -2.04
C GLU A 78 -11.24 8.23 -1.98
N ALA A 79 -10.66 8.11 -0.78
CA ALA A 79 -9.27 7.76 -0.58
C ALA A 79 -8.96 6.35 -1.11
N GLN A 80 -9.82 5.39 -0.79
CA GLN A 80 -9.70 4.02 -1.33
C GLN A 80 -9.81 4.01 -2.85
N GLU A 81 -10.74 4.76 -3.44
CA GLU A 81 -10.95 4.77 -4.90
C GLU A 81 -9.75 5.37 -5.65
N ILE A 82 -9.20 6.49 -5.17
CA ILE A 82 -8.00 7.10 -5.77
C ILE A 82 -6.82 6.14 -5.72
N PHE A 83 -6.60 5.51 -4.57
CA PHE A 83 -5.51 4.55 -4.36
C PHE A 83 -5.69 3.31 -5.25
N ALA A 84 -6.87 2.71 -5.20
CA ALA A 84 -7.20 1.52 -5.97
C ALA A 84 -7.11 1.75 -7.48
N LYS A 85 -7.63 2.87 -7.97
CA LYS A 85 -7.56 3.22 -9.40
C LYS A 85 -6.12 3.33 -9.87
N TYR A 86 -5.27 4.02 -9.10
CA TYR A 86 -3.86 4.15 -9.44
C TYR A 86 -3.15 2.80 -9.52
N HIS A 87 -3.36 1.93 -8.52
CA HIS A 87 -2.76 0.60 -8.47
C HIS A 87 -3.26 -0.30 -9.60
N ARG A 88 -4.55 -0.25 -9.93
CA ARG A 88 -5.10 -0.97 -11.06
C ARG A 88 -4.43 -0.58 -12.36
N GLU A 89 -4.45 0.72 -12.68
CA GLU A 89 -3.97 1.23 -13.96
C GLU A 89 -2.46 1.05 -14.18
N ASN A 90 -1.67 1.10 -13.10
CA ASN A 90 -0.21 1.10 -13.20
C ASN A 90 0.45 -0.25 -12.88
N PHE A 91 -0.25 -1.15 -12.17
CA PHE A 91 0.32 -2.42 -11.74
C PHE A 91 -0.53 -3.62 -12.17
N VAL A 92 -1.80 -3.68 -11.78
CA VAL A 92 -2.66 -4.84 -12.08
C VAL A 92 -2.82 -5.01 -13.58
N ASP A 93 -3.13 -3.94 -14.32
CA ASP A 93 -3.27 -3.95 -15.78
C ASP A 93 -1.93 -4.22 -16.50
N LEU A 94 -0.81 -3.98 -15.83
CA LEU A 94 0.53 -4.34 -16.34
C LEU A 94 0.83 -5.84 -16.20
N GLY A 95 0.12 -6.55 -15.32
CA GLY A 95 0.31 -7.98 -15.06
C GLY A 95 0.89 -8.31 -13.67
N ILE A 96 0.88 -7.36 -12.73
CA ILE A 96 1.21 -7.63 -11.32
C ILE A 96 0.06 -8.41 -10.70
N ASP A 97 0.39 -9.54 -10.05
CA ASP A 97 -0.61 -10.48 -9.51
C ASP A 97 -0.96 -10.19 -8.04
N GLY A 98 -0.16 -9.42 -7.33
CA GLY A 98 -0.40 -9.12 -5.93
C GLY A 98 0.57 -8.14 -5.32
N PHE A 99 0.37 -7.90 -4.03
CA PHE A 99 1.16 -6.94 -3.25
C PHE A 99 1.53 -7.54 -1.89
N LYS A 100 2.73 -7.21 -1.40
CA LYS A 100 3.14 -7.43 -0.02
C LYS A 100 2.90 -6.13 0.74
N LEU A 101 1.83 -6.11 1.54
CA LEU A 101 1.42 -4.95 2.33
C LEU A 101 2.17 -4.95 3.66
N ASP A 102 3.09 -4.03 3.78
CA ASP A 102 3.97 -3.91 4.94
C ASP A 102 3.62 -2.72 5.83
N GLU A 103 4.24 -2.62 6.99
CA GLU A 103 4.17 -1.50 7.94
C GLU A 103 2.72 -1.13 8.36
N CYS A 104 1.83 -2.10 8.39
CA CYS A 104 0.42 -1.91 8.74
C CYS A 104 -0.03 -2.74 9.97
N ASP A 105 0.91 -3.30 10.69
CA ASP A 105 0.71 -4.12 11.88
C ASP A 105 0.85 -3.34 13.20
N ASP A 106 1.19 -2.06 13.10
CA ASP A 106 1.31 -1.17 14.24
C ASP A 106 2.37 -1.64 15.27
N SER A 107 3.43 -2.26 14.77
CA SER A 107 4.45 -2.91 15.58
C SER A 107 5.37 -1.97 16.35
N ASP A 108 5.34 -0.67 16.06
CA ASP A 108 6.24 0.30 16.70
C ASP A 108 5.53 1.61 17.08
N PHE A 109 4.97 1.64 18.29
CA PHE A 109 4.32 2.82 18.87
C PHE A 109 5.28 3.91 19.37
N VAL A 110 6.58 3.64 19.37
CA VAL A 110 7.56 4.51 20.05
C VAL A 110 8.60 5.11 19.11
N SER A 111 8.57 4.73 17.84
CA SER A 111 9.44 5.26 16.80
C SER A 111 8.67 5.99 15.70
N ASP A 112 9.40 6.52 14.73
CA ASP A 112 8.82 7.22 13.57
C ASP A 112 8.21 6.26 12.52
N TRP A 113 7.92 5.00 12.88
CA TRP A 113 7.41 3.96 11.98
C TRP A 113 5.89 3.90 11.88
N SER A 114 5.20 4.61 12.78
CA SER A 114 3.75 4.70 12.78
C SER A 114 3.31 6.10 13.21
N PHE A 115 2.01 6.38 13.14
CA PHE A 115 1.41 7.62 13.58
C PHE A 115 0.97 7.51 15.07
N PRO A 116 0.95 8.63 15.83
CA PRO A 116 0.57 8.59 17.24
C PRO A 116 -0.94 8.44 17.43
N ASP A 117 -1.35 7.95 18.61
CA ASP A 117 -2.76 7.82 19.02
C ASP A 117 -3.56 9.11 18.91
N CYS A 118 -2.89 10.27 19.06
CA CYS A 118 -3.54 11.57 18.98
C CYS A 118 -3.70 12.11 17.55
N ALA A 119 -3.19 11.43 16.53
CA ALA A 119 -3.41 11.80 15.13
C ALA A 119 -4.91 11.89 14.80
N LYS A 120 -5.27 12.77 13.89
CA LYS A 120 -6.66 12.96 13.47
C LYS A 120 -6.81 12.65 11.99
N PHE A 121 -7.84 11.90 11.68
CA PHE A 121 -8.17 11.51 10.32
C PHE A 121 -9.46 12.20 9.85
N PRO A 122 -9.53 12.67 8.61
CA PRO A 122 -10.70 13.41 8.10
C PRO A 122 -12.01 12.61 8.14
N GLY A 123 -11.96 11.28 8.09
CA GLY A 123 -13.11 10.40 8.25
C GLY A 123 -13.65 10.30 9.67
N GLY A 124 -12.98 10.95 10.66
CA GLY A 124 -13.46 11.12 12.03
C GLY A 124 -12.82 10.20 13.07
N MET A 125 -11.93 9.28 12.67
CA MET A 125 -11.16 8.48 13.61
C MET A 125 -9.98 9.29 14.18
N ASP A 126 -9.56 8.95 15.38
CA ASP A 126 -8.25 9.31 15.92
C ASP A 126 -7.24 8.18 15.64
N GLY A 127 -5.97 8.43 16.01
CA GLY A 127 -4.91 7.46 15.79
C GLY A 127 -5.16 6.14 16.53
N GLU A 128 -5.64 6.16 17.77
CA GLU A 128 -5.93 4.96 18.54
C GLU A 128 -6.96 4.06 17.83
N GLN A 129 -8.01 4.64 17.29
CA GLN A 129 -9.03 3.92 16.52
C GLN A 129 -8.48 3.44 15.19
N TYR A 130 -7.72 4.30 14.51
CA TYR A 130 -7.22 4.01 13.16
C TYR A 130 -6.16 2.91 13.17
N HIS A 131 -5.32 2.80 14.20
CA HIS A 131 -4.38 1.68 14.38
C HIS A 131 -5.07 0.33 14.27
N GLN A 132 -6.24 0.17 14.89
CA GLN A 132 -6.98 -1.09 14.88
C GLN A 132 -7.59 -1.44 13.51
N MET A 133 -7.77 -0.45 12.65
CA MET A 133 -8.43 -0.60 11.36
C MET A 133 -7.50 -0.49 10.16
N PHE A 134 -6.31 0.09 10.34
CA PHE A 134 -5.43 0.50 9.25
C PHE A 134 -5.10 -0.63 8.28
N GLY A 135 -4.60 -1.75 8.77
CA GLY A 135 -4.24 -2.89 7.92
C GLY A 135 -5.44 -3.47 7.15
N ILE A 136 -6.62 -3.51 7.79
CA ILE A 136 -7.85 -4.00 7.16
C ILE A 136 -8.33 -3.05 6.06
N LEU A 137 -8.33 -1.76 6.33
CA LEU A 137 -8.74 -0.73 5.37
C LEU A 137 -7.77 -0.66 4.19
N TYR A 138 -6.47 -0.85 4.44
CA TYR A 138 -5.47 -0.97 3.40
C TYR A 138 -5.70 -2.19 2.52
N MET A 139 -5.97 -3.37 3.10
CA MET A 139 -6.36 -4.55 2.32
C MET A 139 -7.59 -4.28 1.46
N GLN A 140 -8.61 -3.57 1.98
CA GLN A 140 -9.80 -3.22 1.22
C GLN A 140 -9.48 -2.35 0.01
N ALA A 141 -8.60 -1.35 0.15
CA ALA A 141 -8.15 -0.52 -0.95
C ALA A 141 -7.44 -1.35 -2.04
N ILE A 142 -6.58 -2.29 -1.65
CA ILE A 142 -5.92 -3.20 -2.60
C ILE A 142 -6.92 -4.19 -3.23
N MET A 143 -7.88 -4.71 -2.50
CA MET A 143 -8.94 -5.56 -3.07
C MET A 143 -9.75 -4.82 -4.13
N ARG A 144 -10.02 -3.52 -3.95
CA ARG A 144 -10.63 -2.69 -5.00
C ARG A 144 -9.75 -2.59 -6.25
N ALA A 145 -8.43 -2.47 -6.08
CA ALA A 145 -7.49 -2.45 -7.20
C ALA A 145 -7.48 -3.77 -7.96
N LEU A 146 -7.43 -4.89 -7.24
CA LEU A 146 -7.39 -6.24 -7.80
C LEU A 146 -8.71 -6.64 -8.48
N GLY A 147 -9.87 -6.19 -7.95
CA GLY A 147 -11.18 -6.60 -8.45
C GLY A 147 -11.35 -8.12 -8.39
N ASP A 148 -11.67 -8.76 -9.52
CA ASP A 148 -11.86 -10.21 -9.61
C ASP A 148 -10.56 -11.00 -9.88
N HIS A 149 -9.39 -10.34 -9.92
CA HIS A 149 -8.12 -11.02 -10.11
C HIS A 149 -7.78 -11.89 -8.91
N LYS A 150 -7.37 -13.14 -9.18
CA LYS A 150 -6.78 -13.99 -8.14
C LYS A 150 -5.43 -13.42 -7.73
N THR A 151 -5.23 -13.31 -6.44
CA THR A 151 -4.01 -12.71 -5.89
C THR A 151 -3.22 -13.69 -5.02
N LEU A 152 -1.91 -13.47 -4.94
CA LEU A 152 -1.00 -14.01 -3.92
C LEU A 152 -0.50 -12.87 -3.02
N SER A 153 -1.37 -11.93 -2.69
CA SER A 153 -1.00 -10.82 -1.81
C SER A 153 -0.74 -11.29 -0.39
N GLU A 154 0.18 -10.59 0.25
CA GLU A 154 0.58 -10.79 1.65
C GLU A 154 0.24 -9.55 2.46
N VAL A 155 -0.03 -9.70 3.74
CA VAL A 155 -0.25 -8.57 4.66
C VAL A 155 0.42 -8.83 6.00
N ARG A 156 1.12 -7.83 6.51
CA ARG A 156 1.77 -7.89 7.82
C ARG A 156 0.72 -7.65 8.91
N ASN A 157 0.33 -8.74 9.57
CA ASN A 157 -0.55 -8.81 10.74
C ASN A 157 -1.63 -7.70 10.86
N ALA A 158 -2.62 -7.70 9.99
CA ALA A 158 -3.68 -6.69 10.01
C ALA A 158 -4.84 -7.02 10.99
N GLY A 159 -4.56 -7.73 12.08
CA GLY A 159 -5.54 -8.08 13.11
C GLY A 159 -6.45 -9.28 12.77
N ALA A 160 -7.31 -9.66 13.72
CA ALA A 160 -8.12 -10.88 13.63
C ALA A 160 -9.11 -10.91 12.44
N LEU A 161 -9.59 -9.76 12.01
CA LEU A 161 -10.53 -9.66 10.89
C LEU A 161 -9.85 -9.87 9.52
N ALA A 162 -8.52 -9.80 9.46
CA ALA A 162 -7.76 -10.05 8.24
C ALA A 162 -7.97 -11.47 7.67
N ALA A 163 -8.28 -12.44 8.52
CA ALA A 163 -8.55 -13.82 8.13
C ALA A 163 -9.73 -13.99 7.16
N SER A 164 -10.60 -13.00 7.02
CA SER A 164 -11.72 -13.02 6.06
C SER A 164 -11.31 -12.57 4.64
N TYR A 165 -10.08 -12.09 4.46
CA TYR A 165 -9.56 -11.63 3.18
C TYR A 165 -8.61 -12.67 2.55
N PRO A 166 -8.49 -12.72 1.21
CA PRO A 166 -7.64 -13.70 0.51
C PRO A 166 -6.17 -13.29 0.49
N PHE A 167 -5.63 -12.88 1.65
CA PHE A 167 -4.24 -12.51 1.83
C PHE A 167 -3.52 -13.52 2.72
N VAL A 168 -2.25 -13.75 2.43
CA VAL A 168 -1.36 -14.49 3.33
C VAL A 168 -0.95 -13.56 4.47
N LEU A 169 -1.22 -13.97 5.70
CA LEU A 169 -0.79 -13.23 6.88
C LEU A 169 0.66 -13.60 7.21
N TYR A 170 1.50 -12.61 7.45
CA TYR A 170 2.85 -12.81 7.94
C TYR A 170 3.14 -11.89 9.14
N SER A 171 4.15 -12.22 9.90
CA SER A 171 4.73 -11.40 10.96
C SER A 171 6.20 -11.16 10.64
N ASP A 172 6.69 -10.01 10.99
CA ASP A 172 8.09 -9.63 10.81
C ASP A 172 8.79 -9.49 12.17
#